data_6b709987ae50ee45b0ec2f1ebd6485ef
#
_entry.id   6b709987ae50ee45b0ec2f1ebd6485ef
#
_cell.length_a   1.000
_cell.length_b   1.000
_cell.length_c   1.000
_cell.angle_alpha   90.00
_cell.angle_beta   90.00
_cell.angle_gamma   90.00
#
_symmetry.space_group_name_H-M   'P 1'
#
loop_
_entity.id
_entity.type
_entity.pdbx_description
1 polymer ?
#
loop_
_entity_poly.entity_id
_entity_poly.type
_entity_poly.pdbx_seq_one_letter_code
_entity_poly.pdbx_strand_id
1 'polypeptide(L)'
;FARDFKSQNIAKIFEYYENTLNNNNAIDFDDMLMLCVKLLEQNAEVRKKYYDKFHHILVDEYQDTNQAQYQLVKALYTNQQSDIPESRSLCVVGDVDQSIYSWRGADFRIIMNFQNDFPNAKLVKLEQNYRSTANILNAANAIIENNEERVDKVLYSQKGDGEKISLYEAQDEADEASYIVKSIRDTSDNYNQFSILYRTNAQSRALEEALIAAGIPYRIYGGLKFYDRKEIKDAIAYLKLIYNNDDSQSLRRIINVPKRAIGETTLKHLQEYADKRDISLFAAIREVDDIETIKSGTATKLKDFMTLIDKLKEAEPRYSLPE
;
A
#
# COMPACT_ATOMS: atom_id res chain seq x y z
N PHE A 1 -23.06 7.82 14.78
CA PHE A 1 -24.35 8.43 14.43
C PHE A 1 -24.11 9.81 13.82
N ALA A 2 -24.29 9.93 12.49
CA ALA A 2 -24.09 11.18 11.75
C ALA A 2 -25.16 12.22 12.15
N ARG A 3 -24.76 13.24 12.90
CA ARG A 3 -25.69 14.27 13.43
C ARG A 3 -25.81 15.51 12.55
N ASP A 4 -24.85 15.77 11.68
CA ASP A 4 -24.81 16.90 10.76
C ASP A 4 -24.92 16.48 9.29
N PHE A 5 -25.27 17.42 8.43
CA PHE A 5 -25.46 17.16 6.98
C PHE A 5 -24.21 16.61 6.30
N LYS A 6 -23.00 17.04 6.71
CA LYS A 6 -21.74 16.57 6.14
C LYS A 6 -21.50 15.10 6.50
N SER A 7 -21.68 14.75 7.77
CA SER A 7 -21.53 13.36 8.26
C SER A 7 -22.54 12.40 7.63
N GLN A 8 -23.79 12.87 7.39
CA GLN A 8 -24.80 12.08 6.69
C GLN A 8 -24.41 11.80 5.23
N ASN A 9 -23.86 12.80 4.53
CA ASN A 9 -23.39 12.60 3.15
C ASN A 9 -22.17 11.67 3.10
N ILE A 10 -21.24 11.80 4.04
CA ILE A 10 -20.10 10.88 4.16
C ILE A 10 -20.59 9.44 4.38
N ALA A 11 -21.56 9.23 5.27
CA ALA A 11 -22.14 7.91 5.51
C ALA A 11 -22.76 7.30 4.25
N LYS A 12 -23.52 8.09 3.46
CA LYS A 12 -24.11 7.63 2.19
C LYS A 12 -23.04 7.27 1.14
N ILE A 13 -21.98 8.09 1.06
CA ILE A 13 -20.86 7.81 0.13
C ILE A 13 -20.15 6.53 0.56
N PHE A 14 -19.92 6.34 1.86
CA PHE A 14 -19.30 5.15 2.40
C PHE A 14 -20.15 3.90 2.13
N GLU A 15 -21.45 3.96 2.39
CA GLU A 15 -22.38 2.86 2.07
C GLU A 15 -22.36 2.50 0.58
N TYR A 16 -22.39 3.50 -0.30
CA TYR A 16 -22.28 3.28 -1.74
C TYR A 16 -20.94 2.66 -2.13
N TYR A 17 -19.84 3.09 -1.51
CA TYR A 17 -18.51 2.53 -1.72
C TYR A 17 -18.44 1.05 -1.33
N GLU A 18 -18.89 0.71 -0.12
CA GLU A 18 -18.94 -0.67 0.38
C GLU A 18 -19.78 -1.58 -0.52
N ASN A 19 -20.97 -1.12 -0.89
CA ASN A 19 -21.85 -1.87 -1.80
C ASN A 19 -21.18 -2.07 -3.17
N THR A 20 -20.45 -1.07 -3.67
CA THR A 20 -19.72 -1.16 -4.94
C THR A 20 -18.59 -2.20 -4.85
N LEU A 21 -17.83 -2.24 -3.77
CA LEU A 21 -16.81 -3.27 -3.53
C LEU A 21 -17.45 -4.66 -3.53
N ASN A 22 -18.51 -4.84 -2.75
CA ASN A 22 -19.22 -6.12 -2.63
C ASN A 22 -19.75 -6.60 -3.97
N ASN A 23 -20.40 -5.72 -4.76
CA ASN A 23 -20.97 -6.07 -6.08
C ASN A 23 -19.89 -6.39 -7.13
N ASN A 24 -18.67 -5.88 -6.95
CA ASN A 24 -17.53 -6.20 -7.80
C ASN A 24 -16.70 -7.39 -7.27
N ASN A 25 -17.16 -8.05 -6.19
CA ASN A 25 -16.42 -9.11 -5.50
C ASN A 25 -14.98 -8.69 -5.19
N ALA A 26 -14.82 -7.49 -4.69
CA ALA A 26 -13.55 -6.82 -4.40
C ALA A 26 -13.46 -6.41 -2.93
N ILE A 27 -12.23 -6.28 -2.46
CA ILE A 27 -11.88 -5.75 -1.14
C ILE A 27 -10.80 -4.69 -1.31
N ASP A 28 -10.77 -3.71 -0.43
CA ASP A 28 -9.67 -2.75 -0.38
C ASP A 28 -8.58 -3.17 0.64
N PHE A 29 -7.56 -2.33 0.82
CA PHE A 29 -6.46 -2.63 1.75
C PHE A 29 -6.91 -2.64 3.21
N ASP A 30 -7.86 -1.80 3.58
CA ASP A 30 -8.40 -1.75 4.94
C ASP A 30 -9.24 -2.97 5.23
N ASP A 31 -10.02 -3.44 4.25
CA ASP A 31 -10.77 -4.69 4.31
C ASP A 31 -9.89 -5.89 4.55
N MET A 32 -8.70 -5.97 3.93
CA MET A 32 -7.77 -7.07 4.15
C MET A 32 -7.43 -7.25 5.63
N LEU A 33 -7.26 -6.15 6.35
CA LEU A 33 -6.98 -6.18 7.80
C LEU A 33 -8.26 -6.39 8.61
N MET A 34 -9.28 -5.57 8.35
CA MET A 34 -10.52 -5.60 9.13
C MET A 34 -11.26 -6.93 9.03
N LEU A 35 -11.35 -7.50 7.84
CA LEU A 35 -12.02 -8.79 7.64
C LEU A 35 -11.23 -9.94 8.27
N CYS A 36 -9.88 -9.88 8.23
CA CYS A 36 -9.05 -10.85 8.95
C CYS A 36 -9.27 -10.77 10.46
N VAL A 37 -9.30 -9.58 11.04
CA VAL A 37 -9.58 -9.39 12.47
C VAL A 37 -10.98 -9.92 12.82
N LYS A 38 -12.01 -9.50 12.09
CA LYS A 38 -13.38 -9.98 12.28
C LYS A 38 -13.49 -11.51 12.18
N LEU A 39 -12.84 -12.10 11.19
CA LEU A 39 -12.83 -13.55 11.00
C LEU A 39 -12.22 -14.27 12.20
N LEU A 40 -11.08 -13.78 12.70
CA LEU A 40 -10.42 -14.37 13.86
C LEU A 40 -11.20 -14.15 15.17
N GLU A 41 -11.92 -13.03 15.31
CA GLU A 41 -12.75 -12.74 16.46
C GLU A 41 -14.04 -13.58 16.48
N GLN A 42 -14.68 -13.72 15.32
CA GLN A 42 -16.01 -14.33 15.21
C GLN A 42 -15.98 -15.84 14.98
N ASN A 43 -14.85 -16.39 14.47
CA ASN A 43 -14.73 -17.79 14.15
C ASN A 43 -13.63 -18.47 14.99
N ALA A 44 -14.06 -19.18 16.04
CA ALA A 44 -13.16 -19.85 16.98
C ALA A 44 -12.32 -20.96 16.31
N GLU A 45 -12.85 -21.67 15.31
CA GLU A 45 -12.12 -22.72 14.60
C GLU A 45 -11.00 -22.15 13.75
N VAL A 46 -11.27 -21.07 13.00
CA VAL A 46 -10.26 -20.38 12.21
C VAL A 46 -9.19 -19.78 13.12
N ARG A 47 -9.59 -19.12 14.20
CA ARG A 47 -8.64 -18.60 15.20
C ARG A 47 -7.76 -19.70 15.75
N LYS A 48 -8.35 -20.82 16.21
CA LYS A 48 -7.59 -21.97 16.73
C LYS A 48 -6.62 -22.51 15.69
N LYS A 49 -7.04 -22.67 14.44
CA LYS A 49 -6.18 -23.12 13.34
C LYS A 49 -4.92 -22.27 13.20
N TYR A 50 -5.06 -20.95 13.21
CA TYR A 50 -3.89 -20.05 13.06
C TYR A 50 -3.11 -19.90 14.36
N TYR A 51 -3.76 -19.95 15.52
CA TYR A 51 -3.12 -20.05 16.81
C TYR A 51 -2.21 -21.29 16.89
N ASP A 52 -2.70 -22.45 16.51
CA ASP A 52 -1.92 -23.71 16.52
C ASP A 52 -0.80 -23.71 15.45
N LYS A 53 -0.98 -22.94 14.37
CA LYS A 53 0.01 -22.85 13.28
C LYS A 53 1.19 -21.95 13.62
N PHE A 54 0.96 -20.80 14.26
CA PHE A 54 1.99 -19.78 14.50
C PHE A 54 2.39 -19.76 15.96
N HIS A 55 3.46 -20.46 16.28
CA HIS A 55 4.00 -20.54 17.65
C HIS A 55 4.90 -19.33 17.98
N HIS A 56 5.60 -18.79 16.99
CA HIS A 56 6.49 -17.66 17.15
C HIS A 56 6.06 -16.55 16.19
N ILE A 57 5.79 -15.39 16.74
CA ILE A 57 5.37 -14.20 15.98
C ILE A 57 6.44 -13.13 16.19
N LEU A 58 6.99 -12.63 15.08
CA LEU A 58 7.94 -11.53 15.08
C LEU A 58 7.35 -10.39 14.25
N VAL A 59 7.32 -9.21 14.84
CA VAL A 59 6.78 -8.00 14.18
C VAL A 59 7.87 -6.94 14.17
N ASP A 60 8.20 -6.46 12.99
CA ASP A 60 9.15 -5.38 12.78
C ASP A 60 8.40 -4.05 12.59
N GLU A 61 9.11 -2.92 12.80
CA GLU A 61 8.59 -1.55 12.69
C GLU A 61 7.28 -1.35 13.48
N TYR A 62 7.23 -1.91 14.70
CA TYR A 62 6.00 -1.98 15.49
C TYR A 62 5.46 -0.61 15.90
N GLN A 63 6.27 0.46 15.89
CA GLN A 63 5.85 1.85 16.11
C GLN A 63 4.87 2.36 15.03
N ASP A 64 4.87 1.75 13.85
CA ASP A 64 3.98 2.13 12.74
C ASP A 64 2.69 1.29 12.69
N THR A 65 2.43 0.54 13.75
CA THR A 65 1.24 -0.31 13.88
C THR A 65 -0.01 0.53 14.15
N ASN A 66 -1.09 0.27 13.40
CA ASN A 66 -2.41 0.80 13.69
C ASN A 66 -3.22 -0.18 14.56
N GLN A 67 -4.39 0.28 15.04
CA GLN A 67 -5.23 -0.49 15.95
C GLN A 67 -5.70 -1.84 15.34
N ALA A 68 -6.00 -1.90 14.05
CA ALA A 68 -6.43 -3.14 13.39
C ALA A 68 -5.28 -4.16 13.32
N GLN A 69 -4.07 -3.70 12.98
CA GLN A 69 -2.87 -4.54 12.98
C GLN A 69 -2.53 -5.06 14.39
N TYR A 70 -2.66 -4.20 15.40
CA TYR A 70 -2.51 -4.62 16.80
C TYR A 70 -3.49 -5.73 17.18
N GLN A 71 -4.78 -5.57 16.85
CA GLN A 71 -5.79 -6.59 17.12
C GLN A 71 -5.52 -7.91 16.37
N LEU A 72 -5.02 -7.82 15.13
CA LEU A 72 -4.62 -9.00 14.36
C LEU A 72 -3.48 -9.77 15.08
N VAL A 73 -2.42 -9.06 15.48
CA VAL A 73 -1.30 -9.67 16.22
C VAL A 73 -1.78 -10.30 17.53
N LYS A 74 -2.61 -9.58 18.27
CA LYS A 74 -3.19 -10.06 19.53
C LYS A 74 -4.04 -11.32 19.31
N ALA A 75 -4.91 -11.34 18.30
CA ALA A 75 -5.76 -12.49 17.98
C ALA A 75 -4.97 -13.73 17.54
N LEU A 76 -3.81 -13.54 16.90
CA LEU A 76 -2.92 -14.63 16.51
C LEU A 76 -2.08 -15.18 17.69
N TYR A 77 -1.72 -14.33 18.66
CA TYR A 77 -0.86 -14.69 19.76
C TYR A 77 -1.62 -15.19 20.99
N THR A 78 -2.79 -14.62 21.29
CA THR A 78 -3.59 -14.96 22.47
C THR A 78 -4.73 -15.92 22.13
N ASN A 79 -5.01 -16.84 23.04
CA ASN A 79 -6.26 -17.63 23.00
C ASN A 79 -7.13 -17.18 24.19
N GLN A 80 -8.38 -16.78 23.93
CA GLN A 80 -9.30 -16.21 24.93
C GLN A 80 -9.58 -17.13 26.13
N GLN A 81 -9.16 -18.40 26.10
CA GLN A 81 -9.54 -19.43 27.07
C GLN A 81 -8.37 -20.04 27.86
N SER A 82 -7.13 -19.68 27.61
CA SER A 82 -5.98 -20.33 28.27
C SER A 82 -4.79 -19.39 28.42
N ASP A 83 -3.96 -19.70 29.42
CA ASP A 83 -2.63 -19.12 29.58
C ASP A 83 -1.81 -19.38 28.32
N ILE A 84 -0.95 -18.43 28.00
CA ILE A 84 -0.06 -18.55 26.84
C ILE A 84 1.05 -19.54 27.19
N PRO A 85 1.19 -20.67 26.46
CA PRO A 85 2.22 -21.66 26.74
C PRO A 85 3.63 -21.08 26.59
N GLU A 86 4.58 -21.55 27.40
CA GLU A 86 6.00 -21.16 27.29
C GLU A 86 6.63 -21.45 25.92
N SER A 87 6.05 -22.41 25.18
CA SER A 87 6.48 -22.73 23.81
C SER A 87 6.12 -21.68 22.77
N ARG A 88 5.40 -20.61 23.16
CA ARG A 88 5.00 -19.53 22.25
C ARG A 88 5.74 -18.26 22.60
N SER A 89 6.03 -17.48 21.56
CA SER A 89 6.65 -16.18 21.75
C SER A 89 6.07 -15.11 20.81
N LEU A 90 6.00 -13.89 21.33
CA LEU A 90 5.77 -12.68 20.57
C LEU A 90 6.96 -11.76 20.78
N CYS A 91 7.64 -11.41 19.69
CA CYS A 91 8.74 -10.46 19.71
C CYS A 91 8.35 -9.29 18.79
N VAL A 92 8.37 -8.09 19.32
CA VAL A 92 8.15 -6.86 18.55
C VAL A 92 9.41 -6.02 18.57
N VAL A 93 9.76 -5.46 17.42
CA VAL A 93 10.91 -4.58 17.25
C VAL A 93 10.41 -3.27 16.68
N GLY A 94 10.93 -2.16 17.19
CA GLY A 94 10.56 -0.84 16.70
C GLY A 94 11.30 0.28 17.41
N ASP A 95 11.15 1.45 16.87
CA ASP A 95 11.73 2.68 17.39
C ASP A 95 10.68 3.78 17.44
N VAL A 96 10.22 4.15 18.63
CA VAL A 96 9.19 5.18 18.85
C VAL A 96 9.54 6.49 18.15
N ASP A 97 10.85 6.86 18.16
CA ASP A 97 11.33 8.09 17.54
C ASP A 97 11.29 8.06 16.01
N GLN A 98 11.04 6.88 15.39
CA GLN A 98 10.91 6.71 13.93
C GLN A 98 9.46 6.55 13.47
N SER A 99 8.47 6.75 14.33
CA SER A 99 7.05 6.69 13.96
C SER A 99 6.68 7.87 13.04
N ILE A 100 6.47 7.59 11.76
CA ILE A 100 6.18 8.61 10.73
C ILE A 100 4.86 8.36 9.99
N TYR A 101 4.10 7.33 10.37
CA TYR A 101 2.86 6.92 9.70
C TYR A 101 1.57 7.25 10.49
N SER A 102 1.61 8.23 11.40
CA SER A 102 0.42 8.68 12.15
C SER A 102 -0.75 9.07 11.25
N TRP A 103 -0.46 9.68 10.08
CA TRP A 103 -1.44 10.03 9.06
C TRP A 103 -2.11 8.83 8.37
N ARG A 104 -1.55 7.60 8.53
CA ARG A 104 -2.14 6.32 8.14
C ARG A 104 -2.80 5.59 9.30
N GLY A 105 -2.96 6.23 10.44
CA GLY A 105 -3.56 5.65 11.64
C GLY A 105 -2.59 4.87 12.53
N ALA A 106 -1.27 4.93 12.28
CA ALA A 106 -0.29 4.38 13.20
C ALA A 106 -0.36 5.11 14.55
N ASP A 107 -0.24 4.36 15.62
CA ASP A 107 -0.26 4.86 16.99
C ASP A 107 0.95 4.32 17.77
N PHE A 108 1.97 5.14 17.93
CA PHE A 108 3.19 4.75 18.64
C PHE A 108 2.93 4.38 20.12
N ARG A 109 1.79 4.77 20.70
CA ARG A 109 1.40 4.35 22.04
C ARG A 109 1.19 2.84 22.16
N ILE A 110 0.93 2.16 21.05
CA ILE A 110 0.83 0.70 21.02
C ILE A 110 2.15 0.05 21.46
N ILE A 111 3.29 0.49 20.92
CA ILE A 111 4.58 -0.03 21.34
C ILE A 111 4.96 0.44 22.75
N MET A 112 4.63 1.68 23.10
CA MET A 112 4.89 2.22 24.45
C MET A 112 4.14 1.45 25.53
N ASN A 113 2.91 1.01 25.25
CA ASN A 113 2.08 0.26 26.19
C ASN A 113 2.27 -1.26 26.09
N PHE A 114 3.21 -1.76 25.30
CA PHE A 114 3.39 -3.20 25.06
C PHE A 114 3.57 -4.00 26.34
N GLN A 115 4.36 -3.50 27.31
CA GLN A 115 4.55 -4.18 28.60
C GLN A 115 3.31 -4.16 29.49
N ASN A 116 2.40 -3.21 29.32
CA ASN A 116 1.11 -3.19 30.02
C ASN A 116 0.18 -4.29 29.48
N ASP A 117 0.20 -4.50 28.16
CA ASP A 117 -0.60 -5.53 27.48
C ASP A 117 -0.01 -6.95 27.67
N PHE A 118 1.32 -7.01 27.80
CA PHE A 118 2.08 -8.26 27.99
C PHE A 118 3.05 -8.12 29.17
N PRO A 119 2.56 -8.27 30.43
CA PRO A 119 3.35 -7.96 31.64
C PRO A 119 4.67 -8.74 31.79
N ASN A 120 4.78 -9.91 31.16
CA ASN A 120 5.99 -10.74 31.18
C ASN A 120 7.00 -10.36 30.08
N ALA A 121 6.72 -9.35 29.26
CA ALA A 121 7.60 -8.93 28.18
C ALA A 121 8.89 -8.31 28.73
N LYS A 122 10.02 -8.71 28.14
CA LYS A 122 11.34 -8.10 28.41
C LYS A 122 11.60 -6.99 27.41
N LEU A 123 11.93 -5.81 27.91
CA LEU A 123 12.42 -4.72 27.09
C LEU A 123 13.94 -4.84 26.93
N VAL A 124 14.40 -4.90 25.69
CA VAL A 124 15.82 -4.88 25.33
C VAL A 124 16.10 -3.66 24.46
N LYS A 125 17.02 -2.79 24.90
CA LYS A 125 17.42 -1.60 24.13
C LYS A 125 18.62 -1.95 23.25
N LEU A 126 18.49 -1.70 21.94
CA LEU A 126 19.55 -1.87 20.96
C LEU A 126 20.21 -0.50 20.69
N GLU A 127 21.19 -0.11 21.50
CA GLU A 127 21.79 1.23 21.43
C GLU A 127 23.01 1.29 20.53
N GLN A 128 23.67 0.16 20.26
CA GLN A 128 24.80 0.14 19.34
C GLN A 128 24.32 0.17 17.89
N ASN A 129 24.73 1.22 17.16
CA ASN A 129 24.43 1.39 15.74
C ASN A 129 25.62 0.92 14.89
N TYR A 130 25.34 0.07 13.92
CA TYR A 130 26.34 -0.50 12.99
C TYR A 130 26.30 0.14 11.60
N ARG A 131 25.34 1.03 11.33
CA ARG A 131 25.13 1.68 10.03
C ARG A 131 25.96 2.94 9.89
N SER A 132 25.84 3.84 10.85
CA SER A 132 26.32 5.23 10.77
C SER A 132 27.57 5.48 11.62
N THR A 133 28.32 6.54 11.27
CA THR A 133 29.41 7.10 12.06
C THR A 133 28.90 7.98 13.18
N ALA A 134 29.76 8.31 14.15
CA ALA A 134 29.38 9.05 15.35
C ALA A 134 28.82 10.46 15.06
N ASN A 135 29.38 11.20 14.07
CA ASN A 135 28.87 12.53 13.71
C ASN A 135 27.39 12.50 13.28
N ILE A 136 26.99 11.47 12.52
CA ILE A 136 25.59 11.31 12.09
C ILE A 136 24.70 11.01 13.29
N LEU A 137 25.14 10.09 14.18
CA LEU A 137 24.35 9.69 15.34
C LEU A 137 24.22 10.82 16.37
N ASN A 138 25.29 11.59 16.59
CA ASN A 138 25.25 12.74 17.49
C ASN A 138 24.24 13.80 17.01
N ALA A 139 24.20 14.08 15.72
CA ALA A 139 23.20 14.98 15.15
C ALA A 139 21.77 14.41 15.30
N ALA A 140 21.58 13.11 15.03
CA ALA A 140 20.30 12.44 15.19
C ALA A 140 19.83 12.45 16.66
N ASN A 141 20.70 12.11 17.61
CA ASN A 141 20.39 12.13 19.04
C ASN A 141 19.97 13.55 19.49
N ALA A 142 20.71 14.60 19.06
CA ALA A 142 20.39 15.99 19.40
C ALA A 142 19.01 16.44 18.86
N ILE A 143 18.60 15.96 17.71
CA ILE A 143 17.26 16.24 17.17
C ILE A 143 16.19 15.52 18.01
N ILE A 144 16.41 14.26 18.29
CA ILE A 144 15.45 13.39 18.96
C ILE A 144 15.28 13.73 20.45
N GLU A 145 16.25 14.36 21.09
CA GLU A 145 16.13 14.87 22.46
C GLU A 145 14.99 15.87 22.67
N ASN A 146 14.49 16.49 21.59
CA ASN A 146 13.33 17.36 21.62
C ASN A 146 11.98 16.62 21.74
N ASN A 147 11.95 15.29 21.58
CA ASN A 147 10.73 14.50 21.76
C ASN A 147 10.46 14.28 23.24
N GLU A 148 9.24 14.58 23.69
CA GLU A 148 8.82 14.43 25.08
C GLU A 148 8.41 12.97 25.41
N GLU A 149 7.67 12.33 24.50
CA GLU A 149 7.18 10.95 24.67
C GLU A 149 8.11 9.95 23.98
N ARG A 150 9.10 9.45 24.72
CA ARG A 150 10.12 8.53 24.17
C ARG A 150 10.59 7.48 25.18
N VAL A 151 11.22 6.44 24.65
CA VAL A 151 12.03 5.50 25.47
C VAL A 151 13.45 6.04 25.51
N ASP A 152 13.96 6.33 26.71
CA ASP A 152 15.34 6.79 26.87
C ASP A 152 16.33 5.80 26.28
N LYS A 153 17.01 6.22 25.23
CA LYS A 153 18.12 5.50 24.58
C LYS A 153 19.07 6.49 23.97
N VAL A 154 20.34 6.14 23.87
CA VAL A 154 21.37 6.93 23.20
C VAL A 154 22.08 6.03 22.20
N LEU A 155 21.92 6.33 20.92
CA LEU A 155 22.59 5.58 19.87
C LEU A 155 24.07 5.96 19.84
N TYR A 156 24.94 4.95 19.81
CA TYR A 156 26.37 5.13 19.66
C TYR A 156 26.95 4.20 18.58
N SER A 157 28.11 4.57 18.03
CA SER A 157 28.80 3.79 17.00
C SER A 157 30.26 3.55 17.38
N GLN A 158 30.79 2.41 16.94
CA GLN A 158 32.23 2.08 17.02
C GLN A 158 32.96 2.37 15.68
N LYS A 159 32.29 2.98 14.69
CA LYS A 159 32.88 3.29 13.38
C LYS A 159 33.71 4.57 13.35
N GLY A 160 33.98 5.20 14.50
CA GLY A 160 34.66 6.49 14.57
C GLY A 160 33.75 7.66 14.22
N ASP A 161 34.33 8.86 14.17
CA ASP A 161 33.57 10.11 13.98
C ASP A 161 33.00 10.24 12.56
N GLY A 162 33.72 9.77 11.56
CA GLY A 162 33.35 9.95 10.16
C GLY A 162 33.46 11.40 9.68
N GLU A 163 32.94 11.67 8.50
CA GLU A 163 32.93 13.02 7.93
C GLU A 163 31.89 13.90 8.62
N LYS A 164 32.11 15.21 8.57
CA LYS A 164 31.15 16.19 9.07
C LYS A 164 29.94 16.27 8.14
N ILE A 165 28.77 16.55 8.72
CA ILE A 165 27.56 16.84 7.95
C ILE A 165 27.74 18.19 7.24
N SER A 166 27.48 18.21 5.93
CA SER A 166 27.50 19.42 5.12
C SER A 166 26.10 19.96 4.94
N LEU A 167 25.91 21.25 5.07
CA LEU A 167 24.70 21.97 4.76
C LEU A 167 24.92 22.86 3.55
N TYR A 168 24.05 22.76 2.55
CA TYR A 168 24.04 23.65 1.39
C TYR A 168 22.65 24.31 1.30
N GLU A 169 22.62 25.62 1.25
CA GLU A 169 21.41 26.41 1.05
C GLU A 169 21.37 26.84 -0.42
N ALA A 170 20.49 26.15 -1.17
CA ALA A 170 20.31 26.39 -2.59
C ALA A 170 19.42 27.60 -2.86
N GLN A 171 19.59 28.25 -4.01
CA GLN A 171 18.75 29.38 -4.44
C GLN A 171 17.39 28.90 -4.96
N ASP A 172 17.36 27.73 -5.60
CA ASP A 172 16.19 27.08 -6.15
C ASP A 172 16.42 25.57 -6.28
N GLU A 173 15.41 24.84 -6.77
CA GLU A 173 15.47 23.38 -6.96
C GLU A 173 16.49 22.94 -8.03
N ALA A 174 16.80 23.79 -8.99
CA ALA A 174 17.80 23.50 -10.03
C ALA A 174 19.22 23.63 -9.48
N ASP A 175 19.47 24.64 -8.65
CA ASP A 175 20.73 24.81 -7.93
C ASP A 175 20.98 23.68 -6.93
N GLU A 176 19.94 23.28 -6.17
CA GLU A 176 19.99 22.09 -5.29
C GLU A 176 20.41 20.84 -6.06
N ALA A 177 19.72 20.54 -7.15
CA ALA A 177 19.99 19.37 -7.98
C ALA A 177 21.40 19.40 -8.60
N SER A 178 21.85 20.56 -9.04
CA SER A 178 23.18 20.76 -9.58
C SER A 178 24.27 20.54 -8.54
N TYR A 179 24.09 21.05 -7.32
CA TYR A 179 24.98 20.82 -6.19
C TYR A 179 25.10 19.33 -5.86
N ILE A 180 23.96 18.61 -5.80
CA ILE A 180 23.92 17.17 -5.52
C ILE A 180 24.68 16.38 -6.59
N VAL A 181 24.42 16.65 -7.88
CA VAL A 181 25.11 16.01 -9.00
C VAL A 181 26.61 16.25 -8.95
N LYS A 182 27.05 17.49 -8.68
CA LYS A 182 28.45 17.83 -8.52
C LYS A 182 29.07 17.07 -7.36
N SER A 183 28.41 17.03 -6.19
CA SER A 183 28.89 16.32 -4.99
C SER A 183 29.09 14.83 -5.26
N ILE A 184 28.16 14.19 -6.00
CA ILE A 184 28.27 12.80 -6.40
C ILE A 184 29.51 12.58 -7.26
N ARG A 185 29.69 13.37 -8.30
CA ARG A 185 30.83 13.26 -9.22
C ARG A 185 32.19 13.49 -8.55
N ASP A 186 32.24 14.47 -7.65
CA ASP A 186 33.47 14.81 -6.93
C ASP A 186 33.85 13.71 -5.90
N THR A 187 32.92 12.87 -5.49
CA THR A 187 33.14 11.86 -4.44
C THR A 187 33.52 10.49 -5.00
N SER A 188 32.78 9.96 -5.98
CA SER A 188 33.02 8.60 -6.51
C SER A 188 32.29 8.36 -7.83
N ASP A 189 32.90 7.56 -8.71
CA ASP A 189 32.27 7.03 -9.94
C ASP A 189 31.36 5.80 -9.66
N ASN A 190 31.38 5.28 -8.45
CA ASN A 190 30.48 4.18 -8.05
C ASN A 190 29.14 4.74 -7.54
N TYR A 191 28.23 5.00 -8.46
CA TYR A 191 26.92 5.60 -8.16
C TYR A 191 26.00 4.76 -7.26
N ASN A 192 26.28 3.48 -7.07
CA ASN A 192 25.54 2.62 -6.13
C ASN A 192 25.78 2.97 -4.65
N GLN A 193 26.76 3.82 -4.36
CA GLN A 193 27.07 4.26 -2.99
C GLN A 193 26.25 5.48 -2.55
N PHE A 194 25.47 6.08 -3.45
CA PHE A 194 24.70 7.28 -3.17
C PHE A 194 23.21 6.99 -3.06
N SER A 195 22.57 7.72 -2.17
CA SER A 195 21.11 7.75 -2.04
C SER A 195 20.64 9.20 -1.84
N ILE A 196 19.66 9.62 -2.61
CA ILE A 196 19.06 10.94 -2.50
C ILE A 196 17.67 10.75 -1.89
N LEU A 197 17.43 11.37 -0.73
CA LEU A 197 16.17 11.31 -0.02
C LEU A 197 15.44 12.65 -0.17
N TYR A 198 14.15 12.60 -0.44
CA TYR A 198 13.30 13.79 -0.56
C TYR A 198 11.95 13.57 0.11
N ARG A 199 11.29 14.66 0.48
CA ARG A 199 10.03 14.59 1.26
C ARG A 199 8.82 14.27 0.40
N THR A 200 8.76 14.78 -0.84
CA THR A 200 7.61 14.62 -1.74
C THR A 200 8.06 14.17 -3.13
N ASN A 201 7.22 13.39 -3.80
CA ASN A 201 7.52 12.91 -5.15
C ASN A 201 7.70 14.05 -6.18
N ALA A 202 7.15 15.23 -5.92
CA ALA A 202 7.32 16.37 -6.81
C ALA A 202 8.79 16.84 -6.92
N GLN A 203 9.56 16.69 -5.83
CA GLN A 203 10.97 17.07 -5.77
C GLN A 203 11.87 16.18 -6.66
N SER A 204 11.44 14.95 -6.97
CA SER A 204 12.24 14.04 -7.79
C SER A 204 12.51 14.57 -9.21
N ARG A 205 11.65 15.41 -9.76
CA ARG A 205 11.75 15.86 -11.15
C ARG A 205 13.04 16.64 -11.42
N ALA A 206 13.33 17.65 -10.62
CA ALA A 206 14.54 18.45 -10.78
C ALA A 206 15.81 17.59 -10.64
N LEU A 207 15.81 16.66 -9.67
CA LEU A 207 16.90 15.70 -9.45
C LEU A 207 17.07 14.76 -10.65
N GLU A 208 15.99 14.22 -11.20
CA GLU A 208 16.03 13.35 -12.37
C GLU A 208 16.58 14.07 -13.61
N GLU A 209 16.10 15.29 -13.88
CA GLU A 209 16.54 16.12 -14.99
C GLU A 209 18.05 16.41 -14.90
N ALA A 210 18.55 16.74 -13.70
CA ALA A 210 19.97 17.00 -13.47
C ALA A 210 20.84 15.73 -13.60
N LEU A 211 20.39 14.59 -13.08
CA LEU A 211 21.08 13.30 -13.21
C LEU A 211 21.14 12.83 -14.67
N ILE A 212 20.05 12.99 -15.44
CA ILE A 212 19.99 12.67 -16.87
C ILE A 212 20.97 13.58 -17.65
N ALA A 213 20.92 14.89 -17.42
CA ALA A 213 21.83 15.84 -18.07
C ALA A 213 23.31 15.54 -17.78
N ALA A 214 23.58 15.02 -16.59
CA ALA A 214 24.91 14.62 -16.15
C ALA A 214 25.32 13.21 -16.63
N GLY A 215 24.43 12.42 -17.24
CA GLY A 215 24.68 11.03 -17.65
C GLY A 215 24.85 10.07 -16.46
N ILE A 216 24.32 10.41 -15.27
CA ILE A 216 24.39 9.55 -14.08
C ILE A 216 23.21 8.61 -14.08
N PRO A 217 23.42 7.27 -14.09
CA PRO A 217 22.35 6.31 -13.98
C PRO A 217 21.70 6.37 -12.59
N TYR A 218 20.37 6.35 -12.55
CA TYR A 218 19.63 6.40 -11.29
C TYR A 218 18.41 5.49 -11.30
N ARG A 219 17.93 5.17 -10.11
CA ARG A 219 16.71 4.42 -9.90
C ARG A 219 15.82 5.13 -8.86
N ILE A 220 14.51 5.26 -9.14
CA ILE A 220 13.56 5.80 -8.17
C ILE A 220 12.89 4.64 -7.45
N TYR A 221 12.89 4.70 -6.12
CA TYR A 221 12.18 3.78 -5.24
C TYR A 221 10.89 4.43 -4.73
N GLY A 222 9.81 3.65 -4.62
CA GLY A 222 8.51 4.15 -4.16
C GLY A 222 7.68 4.87 -5.24
N GLY A 223 8.15 4.91 -6.49
CA GLY A 223 7.41 5.42 -7.64
C GLY A 223 6.92 4.29 -8.54
N LEU A 224 5.61 4.26 -8.82
CA LEU A 224 4.97 3.27 -9.70
C LEU A 224 5.21 3.56 -11.20
N LYS A 225 6.40 4.04 -11.60
CA LYS A 225 6.64 4.52 -12.96
C LYS A 225 6.36 3.50 -14.06
N PHE A 226 6.77 2.26 -13.90
CA PHE A 226 6.46 1.21 -14.87
C PHE A 226 4.95 0.92 -14.93
N TYR A 227 4.33 0.72 -13.76
CA TYR A 227 2.92 0.43 -13.64
C TYR A 227 2.01 1.66 -13.90
N ASP A 228 2.58 2.86 -13.97
CA ASP A 228 1.85 4.08 -14.31
C ASP A 228 1.66 4.27 -15.82
N ARG A 229 2.42 3.58 -16.65
CA ARG A 229 2.27 3.62 -18.10
C ARG A 229 0.89 3.14 -18.51
N LYS A 230 0.28 3.86 -19.45
CA LYS A 230 -1.08 3.58 -19.92
C LYS A 230 -1.24 2.15 -20.42
N GLU A 231 -0.33 1.69 -21.27
CA GLU A 231 -0.32 0.36 -21.86
C GLU A 231 -0.21 -0.75 -20.82
N ILE A 232 0.56 -0.54 -19.76
CA ILE A 232 0.70 -1.50 -18.65
C ILE A 232 -0.58 -1.55 -17.82
N LYS A 233 -1.16 -0.38 -17.51
CA LYS A 233 -2.46 -0.32 -16.82
C LYS A 233 -3.57 -0.99 -17.63
N ASP A 234 -3.55 -0.85 -18.95
CA ASP A 234 -4.52 -1.49 -19.85
C ASP A 234 -4.34 -3.02 -19.85
N ALA A 235 -3.09 -3.52 -19.96
CA ALA A 235 -2.80 -4.95 -19.89
C ALA A 235 -3.20 -5.57 -18.54
N ILE A 236 -2.86 -4.91 -17.42
CA ILE A 236 -3.26 -5.34 -16.09
C ILE A 236 -4.80 -5.37 -15.95
N ALA A 237 -5.51 -4.40 -16.52
CA ALA A 237 -6.96 -4.39 -16.48
C ALA A 237 -7.58 -5.55 -17.26
N TYR A 238 -6.97 -6.00 -18.39
CA TYR A 238 -7.36 -7.23 -19.05
C TYR A 238 -7.18 -8.46 -18.15
N LEU A 239 -6.02 -8.62 -17.55
CA LEU A 239 -5.74 -9.74 -16.63
C LEU A 239 -6.70 -9.76 -15.43
N LYS A 240 -6.96 -8.59 -14.83
CA LYS A 240 -7.92 -8.46 -13.73
C LYS A 240 -9.33 -8.87 -14.15
N LEU A 241 -9.79 -8.44 -15.32
CA LEU A 241 -11.13 -8.77 -15.81
C LEU A 241 -11.26 -10.24 -16.18
N ILE A 242 -10.20 -10.89 -16.69
CA ILE A 242 -10.16 -12.34 -16.95
C ILE A 242 -10.30 -13.11 -15.62
N TYR A 243 -9.58 -12.69 -14.59
CA TYR A 243 -9.61 -13.32 -13.27
C TYR A 243 -10.92 -13.05 -12.53
N ASN A 244 -11.41 -11.81 -12.53
CA ASN A 244 -12.67 -11.40 -11.91
C ASN A 244 -13.52 -10.60 -12.89
N ASN A 245 -14.53 -11.23 -13.48
CA ASN A 245 -15.43 -10.60 -14.44
C ASN A 245 -16.29 -9.48 -13.82
N ASP A 246 -16.44 -9.44 -12.48
CA ASP A 246 -17.21 -8.42 -11.78
C ASP A 246 -16.43 -7.12 -11.53
N ASP A 247 -15.13 -7.07 -11.89
CA ASP A 247 -14.33 -5.83 -11.84
C ASP A 247 -14.78 -4.83 -12.91
N SER A 248 -15.84 -4.09 -12.57
CA SER A 248 -16.43 -3.05 -13.43
C SER A 248 -15.45 -1.91 -13.72
N GLN A 249 -14.48 -1.65 -12.84
CA GLN A 249 -13.47 -0.62 -13.05
C GLN A 249 -12.50 -1.02 -14.16
N SER A 250 -11.97 -2.25 -14.11
CA SER A 250 -11.11 -2.80 -15.15
C SER A 250 -11.87 -2.91 -16.49
N LEU A 251 -13.14 -3.33 -16.47
CA LEU A 251 -13.97 -3.37 -17.65
C LEU A 251 -14.10 -2.00 -18.31
N ARG A 252 -14.47 -0.95 -17.57
CA ARG A 252 -14.58 0.42 -18.09
C ARG A 252 -13.29 0.89 -18.74
N ARG A 253 -12.15 0.53 -18.16
CA ARG A 253 -10.86 0.92 -18.66
C ARG A 253 -10.56 0.32 -20.04
N ILE A 254 -10.87 -0.96 -20.27
CA ILE A 254 -10.43 -1.71 -21.46
C ILE A 254 -11.50 -1.96 -22.50
N ILE A 255 -12.77 -1.73 -22.22
CA ILE A 255 -13.87 -2.04 -23.14
C ILE A 255 -13.71 -1.38 -24.52
N ASN A 256 -13.02 -0.23 -24.55
CA ASN A 256 -12.71 0.50 -25.79
C ASN A 256 -11.18 0.62 -26.05
N VAL A 257 -10.39 -0.29 -25.49
CA VAL A 257 -8.95 -0.42 -25.71
C VAL A 257 -8.63 -1.86 -26.15
N PRO A 258 -8.24 -2.09 -27.43
CA PRO A 258 -8.20 -1.15 -28.55
C PRO A 258 -9.57 -0.57 -28.90
N LYS A 259 -9.60 0.49 -29.72
CA LYS A 259 -10.85 1.17 -30.10
C LYS A 259 -11.87 0.20 -30.69
N ARG A 260 -13.08 0.12 -30.07
CA ARG A 260 -14.21 -0.71 -30.52
C ARG A 260 -15.44 0.13 -30.85
N ALA A 261 -15.30 1.47 -30.82
CA ALA A 261 -16.40 2.41 -31.00
C ALA A 261 -17.55 2.19 -30.01
N ILE A 262 -17.21 1.87 -28.76
CA ILE A 262 -18.11 1.84 -27.61
C ILE A 262 -17.91 3.15 -26.89
N GLY A 263 -18.91 4.05 -26.91
CA GLY A 263 -18.80 5.40 -26.36
C GLY A 263 -19.27 5.49 -24.91
N GLU A 264 -18.97 6.63 -24.28
CA GLU A 264 -19.38 6.95 -22.90
C GLU A 264 -20.89 6.86 -22.67
N THR A 265 -21.71 7.23 -23.66
CA THR A 265 -23.18 7.13 -23.59
C THR A 265 -23.61 5.66 -23.40
N THR A 266 -22.96 4.73 -24.12
CA THR A 266 -23.25 3.30 -23.97
C THR A 266 -22.87 2.80 -22.59
N LEU A 267 -21.72 3.22 -22.09
CA LEU A 267 -21.28 2.87 -20.73
C LEU A 267 -22.22 3.42 -19.66
N LYS A 268 -22.76 4.62 -19.88
CA LYS A 268 -23.75 5.21 -18.99
C LYS A 268 -25.05 4.38 -18.96
N HIS A 269 -25.56 3.98 -20.11
CA HIS A 269 -26.77 3.13 -20.18
C HIS A 269 -26.56 1.76 -19.54
N LEU A 270 -25.38 1.14 -19.76
CA LEU A 270 -25.00 -0.11 -19.08
C LEU A 270 -24.96 0.07 -17.56
N GLN A 271 -24.38 1.19 -17.07
CA GLN A 271 -24.31 1.46 -15.64
C GLN A 271 -25.70 1.67 -15.03
N GLU A 272 -26.55 2.46 -15.67
CA GLU A 272 -27.92 2.70 -15.21
C GLU A 272 -28.73 1.40 -15.14
N TYR A 273 -28.48 0.47 -16.06
CA TYR A 273 -29.11 -0.85 -16.05
C TYR A 273 -28.56 -1.74 -14.94
N ALA A 274 -27.23 -1.77 -14.80
CA ALA A 274 -26.55 -2.53 -13.76
C ALA A 274 -26.97 -2.08 -12.35
N ASP A 275 -27.00 -0.75 -12.12
CA ASP A 275 -27.39 -0.16 -10.83
C ASP A 275 -28.86 -0.50 -10.47
N LYS A 276 -29.77 -0.51 -11.45
CA LYS A 276 -31.18 -0.86 -11.22
C LYS A 276 -31.39 -2.33 -10.82
N ARG A 277 -30.51 -3.21 -11.27
CA ARG A 277 -30.59 -4.66 -11.04
C ARG A 277 -29.60 -5.16 -9.99
N ASP A 278 -28.78 -4.29 -9.45
CA ASP A 278 -27.70 -4.62 -8.50
C ASP A 278 -26.79 -5.72 -9.04
N ILE A 279 -26.28 -5.52 -10.27
CA ILE A 279 -25.38 -6.45 -10.96
C ILE A 279 -24.12 -5.73 -11.46
N SER A 280 -23.08 -6.51 -11.80
CA SER A 280 -21.85 -5.95 -12.40
C SER A 280 -22.08 -5.45 -13.83
N LEU A 281 -21.18 -4.57 -14.32
CA LEU A 281 -21.22 -4.13 -15.72
C LEU A 281 -21.07 -5.28 -16.72
N PHE A 282 -20.27 -6.30 -16.38
CA PHE A 282 -20.09 -7.47 -17.22
C PHE A 282 -21.39 -8.29 -17.32
N ALA A 283 -22.08 -8.45 -16.19
CA ALA A 283 -23.40 -9.08 -16.17
C ALA A 283 -24.42 -8.29 -16.99
N ALA A 284 -24.40 -6.95 -16.91
CA ALA A 284 -25.26 -6.08 -17.73
C ALA A 284 -24.99 -6.22 -19.24
N ILE A 285 -23.74 -6.48 -19.66
CA ILE A 285 -23.42 -6.78 -21.07
C ILE A 285 -24.05 -8.09 -21.52
N ARG A 286 -24.15 -9.10 -20.65
CA ARG A 286 -24.84 -10.38 -20.99
C ARG A 286 -26.33 -10.17 -21.27
N GLU A 287 -26.92 -9.19 -20.62
CA GLU A 287 -28.33 -8.83 -20.76
C GLU A 287 -28.53 -7.62 -21.71
N VAL A 288 -27.56 -7.31 -22.58
CA VAL A 288 -27.57 -6.08 -23.40
C VAL A 288 -28.77 -5.99 -24.36
N ASP A 289 -29.36 -7.12 -24.74
CA ASP A 289 -30.55 -7.13 -25.60
C ASP A 289 -31.79 -6.61 -24.87
N ASP A 290 -31.82 -6.61 -23.56
CA ASP A 290 -32.91 -6.09 -22.74
C ASP A 290 -32.78 -4.57 -22.52
N ILE A 291 -31.70 -3.93 -23.00
CA ILE A 291 -31.44 -2.52 -22.83
C ILE A 291 -31.86 -1.76 -24.11
N GLU A 292 -33.09 -1.33 -24.14
CA GLU A 292 -33.70 -0.65 -25.32
C GLU A 292 -32.92 0.58 -25.81
N THR A 293 -32.17 1.26 -24.89
CA THR A 293 -31.39 2.45 -25.22
C THR A 293 -30.09 2.14 -25.97
N ILE A 294 -29.68 0.88 -26.07
CA ILE A 294 -28.47 0.45 -26.77
C ILE A 294 -28.84 -0.13 -28.13
N LYS A 295 -28.30 0.51 -29.19
CA LYS A 295 -28.54 0.07 -30.57
C LYS A 295 -27.92 -1.30 -30.85
N SER A 296 -28.58 -2.11 -31.71
CA SER A 296 -28.15 -3.47 -32.04
C SER A 296 -26.69 -3.58 -32.50
N GLY A 297 -26.19 -2.66 -33.33
CA GLY A 297 -24.79 -2.65 -33.76
C GLY A 297 -23.78 -2.39 -32.61
N THR A 298 -24.18 -1.68 -31.55
CA THR A 298 -23.36 -1.49 -30.35
C THR A 298 -23.46 -2.72 -29.43
N ALA A 299 -24.66 -3.31 -29.34
CA ALA A 299 -24.88 -4.54 -28.64
C ALA A 299 -23.99 -5.69 -29.15
N THR A 300 -23.87 -5.81 -30.50
CA THR A 300 -22.96 -6.78 -31.14
C THR A 300 -21.51 -6.56 -30.67
N LYS A 301 -21.01 -5.32 -30.70
CA LYS A 301 -19.61 -5.01 -30.25
C LYS A 301 -19.38 -5.34 -28.78
N LEU A 302 -20.37 -5.15 -27.92
CA LEU A 302 -20.31 -5.50 -26.51
C LEU A 302 -20.23 -7.02 -26.33
N LYS A 303 -21.03 -7.78 -27.09
CA LYS A 303 -21.00 -9.24 -27.11
C LYS A 303 -19.68 -9.79 -27.65
N ASP A 304 -19.11 -9.16 -28.70
CA ASP A 304 -17.81 -9.52 -29.25
C ASP A 304 -16.70 -9.32 -28.20
N PHE A 305 -16.76 -8.21 -27.46
CA PHE A 305 -15.84 -7.96 -26.35
C PHE A 305 -15.98 -9.02 -25.24
N MET A 306 -17.19 -9.35 -24.83
CA MET A 306 -17.44 -10.40 -23.84
C MET A 306 -16.89 -11.74 -24.30
N THR A 307 -17.18 -12.12 -25.58
CA THR A 307 -16.66 -13.35 -26.18
C THR A 307 -15.12 -13.41 -26.18
N LEU A 308 -14.45 -12.26 -26.38
CA LEU A 308 -13.00 -12.17 -26.28
C LEU A 308 -12.54 -12.49 -24.85
N ILE A 309 -13.15 -11.87 -23.83
CA ILE A 309 -12.79 -12.13 -22.43
C ILE A 309 -13.03 -13.60 -22.04
N ASP A 310 -14.17 -14.16 -22.42
CA ASP A 310 -14.49 -15.57 -22.16
C ASP A 310 -13.46 -16.53 -22.82
N LYS A 311 -13.08 -16.28 -24.08
CA LYS A 311 -12.00 -17.04 -24.75
C LYS A 311 -10.66 -16.93 -24.03
N LEU A 312 -10.28 -15.74 -23.56
CA LEU A 312 -9.03 -15.56 -22.83
C LEU A 312 -9.08 -16.28 -21.48
N LYS A 313 -10.22 -16.29 -20.81
CA LYS A 313 -10.43 -17.04 -19.56
C LYS A 313 -10.34 -18.56 -19.78
N GLU A 314 -10.89 -19.08 -20.89
CA GLU A 314 -10.79 -20.50 -21.24
C GLU A 314 -9.35 -20.91 -21.62
N ALA A 315 -8.55 -19.98 -22.12
CA ALA A 315 -7.17 -20.20 -22.50
C ALA A 315 -6.21 -20.18 -21.28
N GLU A 316 -6.52 -19.42 -20.22
CA GLU A 316 -5.67 -19.24 -19.04
C GLU A 316 -5.15 -20.55 -18.43
N PRO A 317 -5.95 -21.63 -18.25
CA PRO A 317 -5.43 -22.89 -17.70
C PRO A 317 -4.48 -23.66 -18.64
N ARG A 318 -4.37 -23.24 -19.90
CA ARG A 318 -3.62 -23.97 -20.96
C ARG A 318 -2.25 -23.38 -21.25
N TYR A 319 -2.01 -22.13 -20.81
CA TYR A 319 -0.79 -21.37 -21.12
C TYR A 319 -0.14 -20.84 -19.85
N SER A 320 1.19 -20.84 -19.83
CA SER A 320 1.93 -20.14 -18.78
C SER A 320 1.93 -18.62 -19.02
N LEU A 321 2.13 -17.82 -17.99
CA LEU A 321 2.11 -16.35 -18.05
C LEU A 321 3.02 -15.71 -19.14
N PRO A 322 4.12 -16.31 -19.62
CA PRO A 322 4.89 -15.77 -20.75
C PRO A 322 4.30 -16.06 -22.13
N GLU A 323 3.36 -16.96 -22.27
CA GLU A 323 2.71 -17.38 -23.50
C GLU A 323 1.36 -16.66 -23.73
#